data_2ff89f870b8d49d469295dd0cad3736a
#
_entry.id   2ff89f870b8d49d469295dd0cad3736a
#
_cell.length_a   1.000
_cell.length_b   1.000
_cell.length_c   1.000
_cell.angle_alpha   90.00
_cell.angle_beta   90.00
_cell.angle_gamma   90.00
#
_symmetry.space_group_name_H-M   'P 1'
#
loop_
_entity.id
_entity.type
_entity.pdbx_description
1 polymer ?
#
loop_
_entity_poly.entity_id
_entity_poly.type
_entity_poly.pdbx_seq_one_letter_code
_entity_poly.pdbx_strand_id
1 'polypeptide(L)'
;MDAFDLAAPLANMTGVKTGPVYALGIEGSANKLGVGVLILHPDGSCEILSNPRKTYIPPAGQGFLPRETAWHHQVHFAPLVRLALTQAKIKPPQLHCICYTKGPGMGAPLRSAAVGARMLSLLWKKPLVAVNHCVGHIEMGRAVTKSDDPVVLYVSGGNTQVISYSTQKYRIFGETIDIAVGNCLDRFGTIQ
;
A
#
# COMPACT_ATOMS: atom_id res chain seq x y z
N MET A 1 13.80 3.97 -15.26
CA MET A 1 12.79 3.27 -14.45
C MET A 1 11.52 3.30 -15.28
N ASP A 2 11.18 2.16 -15.86
CA ASP A 2 10.09 2.08 -16.84
C ASP A 2 8.74 2.30 -16.20
N ALA A 3 7.88 3.00 -16.94
CA ALA A 3 6.52 3.35 -16.50
C ALA A 3 5.76 2.09 -16.13
N PHE A 4 5.21 2.06 -14.94
CA PHE A 4 4.23 1.06 -14.55
C PHE A 4 2.91 1.38 -15.27
N ASP A 5 2.67 0.70 -16.37
CA ASP A 5 1.32 0.50 -16.87
C ASP A 5 0.66 -0.55 -15.96
N LEU A 6 -0.23 -0.11 -15.08
CA LEU A 6 -0.89 -1.00 -14.11
C LEU A 6 -1.81 -2.04 -14.77
N ALA A 7 -2.26 -1.80 -16.00
CA ALA A 7 -3.08 -2.75 -16.74
C ALA A 7 -2.23 -3.83 -17.44
N ALA A 8 -1.07 -3.47 -17.96
CA ALA A 8 -0.20 -4.39 -18.71
C ALA A 8 0.42 -5.52 -17.85
N PRO A 9 0.93 -5.26 -16.61
CA PRO A 9 1.46 -6.32 -15.76
C PRO A 9 0.41 -7.33 -15.32
N LEU A 10 -0.81 -6.90 -15.01
CA LEU A 10 -1.88 -7.80 -14.57
C LEU A 10 -2.37 -8.68 -15.72
N ALA A 11 -2.55 -8.12 -16.91
CA ALA A 11 -2.92 -8.88 -18.10
C ALA A 11 -1.86 -9.92 -18.48
N ASN A 12 -0.58 -9.59 -18.34
CA ASN A 12 0.54 -10.48 -18.64
C ASN A 12 0.80 -11.51 -17.53
N MET A 13 0.50 -11.19 -16.27
CA MET A 13 0.75 -12.08 -15.13
C MET A 13 -0.34 -13.11 -14.90
N THR A 14 -1.57 -12.85 -15.31
CA THR A 14 -2.71 -13.70 -14.93
C THR A 14 -3.15 -14.66 -16.03
N GLY A 15 -2.82 -14.41 -17.28
CA GLY A 15 -3.41 -15.14 -18.40
C GLY A 15 -4.93 -15.01 -18.50
N VAL A 16 -5.56 -14.22 -17.60
CA VAL A 16 -7.01 -14.04 -17.49
C VAL A 16 -7.41 -12.88 -18.39
N LYS A 17 -7.75 -13.17 -19.62
CA LYS A 17 -8.23 -12.15 -20.57
C LYS A 17 -9.71 -11.77 -20.41
N THR A 18 -10.50 -12.45 -19.57
CA THR A 18 -11.97 -12.35 -19.61
C THR A 18 -12.69 -12.35 -18.27
N GLY A 19 -12.00 -12.36 -17.12
CA GLY A 19 -12.64 -12.47 -15.81
C GLY A 19 -12.11 -11.46 -14.78
N PRO A 20 -12.81 -11.32 -13.63
CA PRO A 20 -12.39 -10.44 -12.56
C PRO A 20 -11.10 -10.94 -11.89
N VAL A 21 -10.23 -10.00 -11.50
CA VAL A 21 -8.95 -10.29 -10.83
C VAL A 21 -9.07 -9.96 -9.35
N TYR A 22 -8.81 -10.95 -8.48
CA TYR A 22 -8.77 -10.77 -7.03
C TYR A 22 -7.34 -10.57 -6.56
N ALA A 23 -7.07 -9.48 -5.86
CA ALA A 23 -5.76 -9.18 -5.30
C ALA A 23 -5.82 -9.02 -3.78
N LEU A 24 -4.81 -9.55 -3.08
CA LEU A 24 -4.56 -9.28 -1.67
C LEU A 24 -3.46 -8.23 -1.57
N GLY A 25 -3.76 -7.07 -0.98
CA GLY A 25 -2.79 -5.99 -0.73
C GLY A 25 -2.34 -5.96 0.73
N ILE A 26 -1.05 -5.72 0.95
CA ILE A 26 -0.43 -5.64 2.28
C ILE A 26 0.35 -4.33 2.38
N GLU A 27 -0.05 -3.47 3.31
CA GLU A 27 0.62 -2.20 3.63
C GLU A 27 1.20 -2.26 5.03
N GLY A 28 2.46 -1.92 5.18
CA GLY A 28 3.16 -1.91 6.46
C GLY A 28 4.35 -0.95 6.47
N SER A 29 4.22 0.21 5.84
CA SER A 29 5.31 1.18 5.67
C SER A 29 5.64 1.99 6.92
N ALA A 30 4.67 2.13 7.84
CA ALA A 30 4.80 2.92 9.07
C ALA A 30 4.10 2.22 10.25
N ASN A 31 3.39 2.97 11.09
CA ASN A 31 2.77 2.45 12.31
C ASN A 31 1.48 1.65 12.08
N LYS A 32 0.95 1.61 10.87
CA LYS A 32 -0.26 0.84 10.54
C LYS A 32 0.10 -0.37 9.70
N LEU A 33 -0.39 -1.54 10.11
CA LEU A 33 -0.44 -2.71 9.26
C LEU A 33 -1.86 -2.80 8.69
N GLY A 34 -1.96 -2.78 7.36
CA GLY A 34 -3.22 -2.93 6.63
C GLY A 34 -3.16 -4.16 5.72
N VAL A 35 -4.27 -4.87 5.62
CA VAL A 35 -4.46 -5.95 4.65
C VAL A 35 -5.81 -5.76 3.98
N GLY A 36 -5.81 -5.69 2.65
CA GLY A 36 -7.04 -5.50 1.89
C GLY A 36 -7.22 -6.57 0.82
N VAL A 37 -8.46 -6.86 0.50
CA VAL A 37 -8.83 -7.67 -0.68
C VAL A 37 -9.64 -6.81 -1.60
N LEU A 38 -9.25 -6.76 -2.85
CA LEU A 38 -9.96 -6.03 -3.88
C LEU A 38 -10.25 -6.93 -5.09
N ILE A 39 -11.25 -6.56 -5.85
CA ILE A 39 -11.58 -7.11 -7.16
C ILE A 39 -11.41 -6.03 -8.22
N LEU A 40 -10.69 -6.36 -9.27
CA LEU A 40 -10.60 -5.56 -10.48
C LEU A 40 -11.45 -6.23 -11.57
N HIS A 41 -12.42 -5.52 -12.08
CA HIS A 41 -13.31 -5.99 -13.13
C HIS A 41 -12.70 -5.75 -14.53
N PRO A 42 -13.15 -6.50 -15.56
CA PRO A 42 -12.65 -6.34 -16.94
C PRO A 42 -12.88 -4.94 -17.53
N ASP A 43 -13.85 -4.19 -17.04
CA ASP A 43 -14.13 -2.80 -17.42
C ASP A 43 -13.20 -1.76 -16.76
N GLY A 44 -12.23 -2.24 -15.95
CA GLY A 44 -11.31 -1.38 -15.20
C GLY A 44 -11.85 -0.86 -13.86
N SER A 45 -13.11 -1.13 -13.54
CA SER A 45 -13.67 -0.77 -12.23
C SER A 45 -13.06 -1.62 -11.11
N CYS A 46 -12.94 -1.03 -9.92
CA CYS A 46 -12.34 -1.66 -8.74
C CYS A 46 -13.33 -1.62 -7.57
N GLU A 47 -13.45 -2.75 -6.87
CA GLU A 47 -14.24 -2.86 -5.66
C GLU A 47 -13.37 -3.34 -4.50
N ILE A 48 -13.47 -2.66 -3.36
CA ILE A 48 -12.78 -3.04 -2.13
C ILE A 48 -13.67 -3.97 -1.33
N LEU A 49 -13.31 -5.27 -1.29
CA LEU A 49 -14.08 -6.30 -0.58
C LEU A 49 -13.80 -6.31 0.92
N SER A 50 -12.59 -5.94 1.32
CA SER A 50 -12.19 -5.80 2.73
C SER A 50 -10.96 -4.91 2.87
N ASN A 51 -10.84 -4.21 4.03
CA ASN A 51 -9.69 -3.36 4.31
C ASN A 51 -9.44 -3.24 5.83
N PRO A 52 -9.29 -4.35 6.58
CA PRO A 52 -8.93 -4.30 7.99
C PRO A 52 -7.51 -3.78 8.19
N ARG A 53 -7.32 -3.07 9.30
CA ARG A 53 -6.01 -2.53 9.69
C ARG A 53 -5.82 -2.61 11.21
N LYS A 54 -4.57 -2.65 11.63
CA LYS A 54 -4.15 -2.58 13.02
C LYS A 54 -3.09 -1.50 13.17
N THR A 55 -3.33 -0.55 14.05
CA THR A 55 -2.43 0.59 14.28
C THR A 55 -1.58 0.31 15.52
N TYR A 56 -0.26 0.48 15.42
CA TYR A 56 0.62 0.57 16.56
C TYR A 56 0.50 1.96 17.19
N ILE A 57 0.22 1.98 18.47
CA ILE A 57 0.15 3.21 19.27
C ILE A 57 1.29 3.12 20.30
N PRO A 58 2.32 3.99 20.18
CA PRO A 58 3.41 4.00 21.16
C PRO A 58 2.92 4.53 22.51
N PRO A 59 3.64 4.27 23.60
CA PRO A 59 3.40 4.91 24.89
C PRO A 59 3.43 6.45 24.78
N ALA A 60 2.67 7.13 25.63
CA ALA A 60 2.62 8.60 25.64
C ALA A 60 4.02 9.21 25.75
N GLY A 61 4.31 10.22 24.94
CA GLY A 61 5.59 10.89 24.89
C GLY A 61 6.70 10.14 24.11
N GLN A 62 6.39 8.98 23.51
CA GLN A 62 7.33 8.23 22.68
C GLN A 62 6.90 8.28 21.21
N GLY A 63 7.88 8.43 20.30
CA GLY A 63 7.68 8.28 18.86
C GLY A 63 7.55 6.82 18.43
N PHE A 64 7.33 6.62 17.13
CA PHE A 64 7.31 5.27 16.56
C PHE A 64 8.72 4.71 16.46
N LEU A 65 9.05 3.76 17.33
CA LEU A 65 10.33 3.06 17.25
C LEU A 65 10.23 1.95 16.19
N PRO A 66 11.16 1.90 15.23
CA PRO A 66 11.09 0.93 14.13
C PRO A 66 11.00 -0.52 14.55
N ARG A 67 11.69 -0.89 15.62
CA ARG A 67 11.73 -2.25 16.15
C ARG A 67 10.38 -2.69 16.72
N GLU A 68 9.80 -1.87 17.57
CA GLU A 68 8.49 -2.12 18.22
C GLU A 68 7.38 -2.15 17.19
N THR A 69 7.45 -1.24 16.22
CA THR A 69 6.51 -1.20 15.09
C THR A 69 6.61 -2.47 14.24
N ALA A 70 7.83 -2.94 13.97
CA ALA A 70 8.04 -4.19 13.24
C ALA A 70 7.50 -5.40 14.01
N TRP A 71 7.70 -5.44 15.32
CA TRP A 71 7.16 -6.49 16.17
C TRP A 71 5.63 -6.48 16.20
N HIS A 72 5.02 -5.31 16.32
CA HIS A 72 3.57 -5.16 16.18
C HIS A 72 3.08 -5.77 14.85
N HIS A 73 3.77 -5.48 13.74
CA HIS A 73 3.38 -6.02 12.42
C HIS A 73 3.50 -7.55 12.38
N GLN A 74 4.57 -8.12 12.94
CA GLN A 74 4.76 -9.57 12.99
C GLN A 74 3.64 -10.27 13.75
N VAL A 75 3.28 -9.75 14.94
CA VAL A 75 2.20 -10.31 15.78
C VAL A 75 0.85 -10.26 15.08
N HIS A 76 0.55 -9.16 14.39
CA HIS A 76 -0.78 -8.95 13.82
C HIS A 76 -0.92 -9.38 12.36
N PHE A 77 0.16 -9.79 11.68
CA PHE A 77 0.14 -10.11 10.25
C PHE A 77 -0.84 -11.24 9.92
N ALA A 78 -0.64 -12.42 10.47
CA ALA A 78 -1.47 -13.59 10.14
C ALA A 78 -2.94 -13.44 10.58
N PRO A 79 -3.25 -12.92 11.80
CA PRO A 79 -4.62 -12.61 12.18
C PRO A 79 -5.32 -11.64 11.22
N LEU A 80 -4.60 -10.60 10.76
CA LEU A 80 -5.17 -9.59 9.88
C LEU A 80 -5.43 -10.13 8.46
N VAL A 81 -4.53 -10.94 7.93
CA VAL A 81 -4.72 -11.66 6.66
C VAL A 81 -5.97 -12.54 6.72
N ARG A 82 -6.12 -13.31 7.80
CA ARG A 82 -7.31 -14.16 8.00
C ARG A 82 -8.59 -13.33 8.05
N LEU A 83 -8.56 -12.22 8.79
CA LEU A 83 -9.70 -11.30 8.91
C LEU A 83 -10.08 -10.72 7.54
N ALA A 84 -9.10 -10.25 6.76
CA ALA A 84 -9.34 -9.70 5.43
C ALA A 84 -10.01 -10.69 4.48
N LEU A 85 -9.51 -11.93 4.44
CA LEU A 85 -10.09 -13.00 3.61
C LEU A 85 -11.52 -13.38 4.06
N THR A 86 -11.73 -13.43 5.38
CA THR A 86 -13.07 -13.74 5.94
C THR A 86 -14.08 -12.65 5.60
N GLN A 87 -13.73 -11.37 5.78
CA GLN A 87 -14.60 -10.24 5.43
C GLN A 87 -14.90 -10.18 3.94
N ALA A 88 -13.89 -10.43 3.12
CA ALA A 88 -14.06 -10.49 1.66
C ALA A 88 -14.80 -11.74 1.18
N LYS A 89 -14.99 -12.76 2.03
CA LYS A 89 -15.54 -14.09 1.67
C LYS A 89 -14.74 -14.77 0.55
N ILE A 90 -13.42 -14.53 0.50
CA ILE A 90 -12.50 -15.07 -0.51
C ILE A 90 -11.59 -16.10 0.15
N LYS A 91 -11.33 -17.20 -0.57
CA LYS A 91 -10.35 -18.22 -0.17
C LYS A 91 -9.02 -18.00 -0.94
N PRO A 92 -7.87 -18.40 -0.37
CA PRO A 92 -6.56 -18.21 -1.03
C PRO A 92 -6.47 -18.72 -2.48
N PRO A 93 -7.09 -19.85 -2.89
CA PRO A 93 -7.05 -20.29 -4.29
C PRO A 93 -7.66 -19.29 -5.28
N GLN A 94 -8.64 -18.50 -4.84
CA GLN A 94 -9.34 -17.52 -5.68
C GLN A 94 -8.51 -16.25 -5.93
N LEU A 95 -7.49 -15.99 -5.11
CA LEU A 95 -6.57 -14.87 -5.32
C LEU A 95 -5.75 -15.08 -6.59
N HIS A 96 -5.51 -14.01 -7.33
CA HIS A 96 -4.67 -14.00 -8.53
C HIS A 96 -3.26 -13.51 -8.22
N CYS A 97 -3.10 -12.56 -7.31
CA CYS A 97 -1.81 -12.04 -6.88
C CYS A 97 -1.82 -11.57 -5.43
N ILE A 98 -0.61 -11.39 -4.89
CA ILE A 98 -0.36 -10.76 -3.59
C ILE A 98 0.47 -9.52 -3.85
N CYS A 99 -0.04 -8.36 -3.45
CA CYS A 99 0.62 -7.07 -3.55
C CYS A 99 1.18 -6.67 -2.19
N TYR A 100 2.32 -6.02 -2.16
CA TYR A 100 2.88 -5.48 -0.92
C TYR A 100 3.60 -4.17 -1.16
N THR A 101 3.60 -3.30 -0.17
CA THR A 101 4.35 -2.05 -0.23
C THR A 101 5.85 -2.33 -0.10
N LYS A 102 6.59 -2.04 -1.18
CA LYS A 102 8.05 -2.18 -1.22
C LYS A 102 8.75 -1.03 -0.48
N GLY A 103 8.14 0.14 -0.49
CA GLY A 103 8.65 1.40 0.04
C GLY A 103 8.26 2.59 -0.84
N PRO A 104 8.62 3.82 -0.40
CA PRO A 104 9.34 4.21 0.80
C PRO A 104 8.58 3.99 2.10
N GLY A 105 9.30 4.02 3.26
CA GLY A 105 8.73 3.87 4.60
C GLY A 105 9.77 3.46 5.63
N MET A 106 9.33 3.10 6.82
CA MET A 106 10.19 2.61 7.89
C MET A 106 10.72 1.21 7.56
N GLY A 107 12.04 1.04 7.48
CA GLY A 107 12.67 -0.19 6.97
C GLY A 107 12.30 -1.47 7.72
N ALA A 108 12.21 -1.45 9.06
CA ALA A 108 11.91 -2.63 9.84
C ALA A 108 10.44 -3.11 9.69
N PRO A 109 9.41 -2.25 9.78
CA PRO A 109 8.04 -2.61 9.46
C PRO A 109 7.85 -3.08 8.02
N LEU A 110 8.42 -2.36 7.03
CA LEU A 110 8.39 -2.77 5.62
C LEU A 110 8.93 -4.18 5.42
N ARG A 111 10.07 -4.49 6.06
CA ARG A 111 10.67 -5.83 5.99
C ARG A 111 9.74 -6.89 6.56
N SER A 112 9.09 -6.62 7.69
CA SER A 112 8.14 -7.55 8.31
C SER A 112 6.97 -7.85 7.38
N ALA A 113 6.38 -6.82 6.77
CA ALA A 113 5.29 -6.97 5.80
C ALA A 113 5.74 -7.71 4.53
N ALA A 114 6.93 -7.37 3.99
CA ALA A 114 7.47 -7.99 2.79
C ALA A 114 7.78 -9.49 2.98
N VAL A 115 8.35 -9.88 4.13
CA VAL A 115 8.60 -11.29 4.46
C VAL A 115 7.30 -12.06 4.56
N GLY A 116 6.29 -11.50 5.25
CA GLY A 116 4.96 -12.10 5.34
C GLY A 116 4.30 -12.26 3.96
N ALA A 117 4.35 -11.24 3.13
CA ALA A 117 3.82 -11.28 1.76
C ALA A 117 4.53 -12.34 0.91
N ARG A 118 5.85 -12.43 1.01
CA ARG A 118 6.65 -13.45 0.32
C ARG A 118 6.30 -14.85 0.77
N MET A 119 6.13 -15.07 2.08
CA MET A 119 5.71 -16.35 2.63
C MET A 119 4.36 -16.78 2.08
N LEU A 120 3.36 -15.87 2.06
CA LEU A 120 2.04 -16.16 1.50
C LEU A 120 2.11 -16.46 -0.01
N SER A 121 2.92 -15.71 -0.75
CA SER A 121 3.15 -15.93 -2.19
C SER A 121 3.67 -17.34 -2.47
N LEU A 122 4.63 -17.80 -1.69
CA LEU A 122 5.18 -19.16 -1.82
C LEU A 122 4.18 -20.24 -1.39
N LEU A 123 3.52 -20.04 -0.23
CA LEU A 123 2.55 -20.98 0.31
C LEU A 123 1.35 -21.20 -0.61
N TRP A 124 0.82 -20.11 -1.18
CA TRP A 124 -0.35 -20.16 -2.04
C TRP A 124 -0.03 -20.23 -3.53
N LYS A 125 1.26 -20.23 -3.89
CA LYS A 125 1.76 -20.25 -5.27
C LYS A 125 1.14 -19.12 -6.10
N LYS A 126 1.12 -17.91 -5.55
CA LYS A 126 0.58 -16.72 -6.21
C LYS A 126 1.70 -15.73 -6.55
N PRO A 127 1.61 -15.03 -7.68
CA PRO A 127 2.55 -13.97 -8.03
C PRO A 127 2.64 -12.91 -6.93
N LEU A 128 3.86 -12.40 -6.70
CA LEU A 128 4.14 -11.35 -5.74
C LEU A 128 4.41 -10.02 -6.48
N VAL A 129 3.63 -9.00 -6.16
CA VAL A 129 3.71 -7.67 -6.81
C VAL A 129 4.22 -6.65 -5.81
N ALA A 130 5.34 -6.02 -6.13
CA ALA A 130 5.91 -4.94 -5.33
C ALA A 130 5.30 -3.59 -5.75
N VAL A 131 4.72 -2.86 -4.81
CA VAL A 131 4.04 -1.58 -5.05
C VAL A 131 4.82 -0.44 -4.38
N ASN A 132 5.01 0.65 -5.10
CA ASN A 132 5.52 1.88 -4.51
C ASN A 132 4.45 2.51 -3.60
N HIS A 133 4.84 2.87 -2.37
CA HIS A 133 3.93 3.42 -1.36
C HIS A 133 3.19 4.68 -1.83
N CYS A 134 3.91 5.62 -2.45
CA CYS A 134 3.31 6.87 -2.95
C CYS A 134 2.33 6.59 -4.09
N VAL A 135 2.68 5.69 -5.02
CA VAL A 135 1.79 5.26 -6.11
C VAL A 135 0.54 4.60 -5.55
N GLY A 136 0.68 3.75 -4.52
CA GLY A 136 -0.48 3.14 -3.85
C GLY A 136 -1.46 4.16 -3.28
N HIS A 137 -0.96 5.25 -2.69
CA HIS A 137 -1.82 6.35 -2.21
C HIS A 137 -2.49 7.11 -3.35
N ILE A 138 -1.78 7.39 -4.44
CA ILE A 138 -2.33 8.08 -5.61
C ILE A 138 -3.43 7.25 -6.25
N GLU A 139 -3.18 5.97 -6.49
CA GLU A 139 -4.16 5.07 -7.10
C GLU A 139 -5.40 4.86 -6.23
N MET A 140 -5.23 4.79 -4.90
CA MET A 140 -6.37 4.77 -3.98
C MET A 140 -7.18 6.08 -4.06
N GLY A 141 -6.51 7.22 -4.13
CA GLY A 141 -7.14 8.52 -4.32
C GLY A 141 -7.96 8.56 -5.61
N ARG A 142 -7.39 8.09 -6.72
CA ARG A 142 -8.07 7.98 -8.02
C ARG A 142 -9.31 7.09 -7.93
N ALA A 143 -9.17 5.92 -7.33
CA ALA A 143 -10.28 4.97 -7.19
C ALA A 143 -11.45 5.54 -6.37
N VAL A 144 -11.16 6.28 -5.28
CA VAL A 144 -12.19 6.86 -4.40
C VAL A 144 -12.84 8.11 -5.02
N THR A 145 -12.04 8.98 -5.65
CA THR A 145 -12.53 10.24 -6.24
C THR A 145 -13.07 10.07 -7.66
N LYS A 146 -12.80 8.92 -8.29
CA LYS A 146 -13.08 8.63 -9.71
C LYS A 146 -12.45 9.66 -10.65
N SER A 147 -11.29 10.19 -10.26
CA SER A 147 -10.50 11.12 -11.08
C SER A 147 -9.51 10.36 -11.93
N ASP A 148 -9.52 10.59 -13.24
CA ASP A 148 -8.66 9.87 -14.18
C ASP A 148 -7.21 10.34 -14.12
N ASP A 149 -6.98 11.66 -13.97
CA ASP A 149 -5.65 12.26 -14.01
C ASP A 149 -5.53 13.46 -13.06
N PRO A 150 -5.51 13.23 -11.73
CA PRO A 150 -5.45 14.30 -10.76
C PRO A 150 -4.03 14.88 -10.64
N VAL A 151 -3.94 16.17 -10.35
CA VAL A 151 -2.75 16.74 -9.72
C VAL A 151 -2.80 16.41 -8.23
N VAL A 152 -1.76 15.75 -7.74
CA VAL A 152 -1.70 15.21 -6.39
C VAL A 152 -0.76 16.04 -5.53
N LEU A 153 -1.25 16.60 -4.44
CA LEU A 153 -0.43 17.09 -3.35
C LEU A 153 -0.21 15.93 -2.36
N TYR A 154 0.96 15.31 -2.43
CA TYR A 154 1.37 14.23 -1.53
C TYR A 154 2.06 14.81 -0.30
N VAL A 155 1.46 14.62 0.88
CA VAL A 155 1.97 15.16 2.16
C VAL A 155 2.14 14.02 3.16
N SER A 156 3.35 13.89 3.70
CA SER A 156 3.67 12.92 4.75
C SER A 156 4.66 13.50 5.76
N GLY A 157 5.08 12.70 6.73
CA GLY A 157 6.15 13.08 7.66
C GLY A 157 7.51 13.20 6.99
N GLY A 158 7.77 12.45 5.93
CA GLY A 158 9.05 12.42 5.22
C GLY A 158 9.06 13.10 3.86
N ASN A 159 7.90 13.30 3.24
CA ASN A 159 7.77 13.84 1.89
C ASN A 159 6.67 14.88 1.78
N THR A 160 6.91 15.91 0.99
CA THR A 160 5.88 16.84 0.50
C THR A 160 6.16 17.09 -0.97
N GLN A 161 5.27 16.60 -1.84
CA GLN A 161 5.50 16.58 -3.28
C GLN A 161 4.23 16.95 -4.04
N VAL A 162 4.40 17.68 -5.14
CA VAL A 162 3.36 17.88 -6.15
C VAL A 162 3.63 16.92 -7.28
N ILE A 163 2.69 16.01 -7.52
CA ILE A 163 2.84 14.92 -8.48
C ILE A 163 1.72 14.99 -9.50
N SER A 164 2.03 14.79 -10.77
CA SER A 164 1.03 14.62 -11.84
C SER A 164 1.43 13.49 -12.78
N TYR A 165 0.45 12.90 -13.44
CA TYR A 165 0.67 11.88 -14.45
C TYR A 165 0.93 12.56 -15.79
N SER A 166 2.07 12.25 -16.39
CA SER A 166 2.46 12.85 -17.68
C SER A 166 3.31 11.86 -18.45
N THR A 167 2.98 11.68 -19.74
CA THR A 167 3.69 10.76 -20.66
C THR A 167 3.81 9.34 -20.07
N GLN A 168 2.68 8.80 -19.60
CA GLN A 168 2.55 7.45 -19.00
C GLN A 168 3.41 7.22 -17.74
N LYS A 169 3.75 8.28 -17.00
CA LYS A 169 4.53 8.21 -15.77
C LYS A 169 4.07 9.23 -14.75
N TYR A 170 4.12 8.89 -13.47
CA TYR A 170 4.04 9.87 -12.40
C TYR A 170 5.32 10.68 -12.34
N ARG A 171 5.19 12.01 -12.39
CA ARG A 171 6.31 12.95 -12.33
C ARG A 171 6.15 13.90 -11.16
N ILE A 172 7.25 14.16 -10.47
CA ILE A 172 7.32 15.16 -9.41
C ILE A 172 7.60 16.51 -10.08
N PHE A 173 6.65 17.44 -9.97
CA PHE A 173 6.76 18.81 -10.47
C PHE A 173 7.30 19.77 -9.42
N GLY A 174 7.22 19.41 -8.15
CA GLY A 174 7.77 20.16 -7.04
C GLY A 174 7.88 19.31 -5.79
N GLU A 175 8.88 19.59 -4.99
CA GLU A 175 9.05 18.93 -3.68
C GLU A 175 9.67 19.90 -2.68
N THR A 176 9.42 19.66 -1.39
CA THR A 176 10.09 20.42 -0.34
C THR A 176 11.58 20.09 -0.30
N ILE A 177 12.40 21.14 -0.13
CA ILE A 177 13.87 21.04 -0.09
C ILE A 177 14.35 20.71 1.33
N ASP A 178 13.71 21.29 2.35
CA ASP A 178 14.17 21.19 3.74
C ASP A 178 13.37 20.20 4.57
N ILE A 179 12.13 20.55 4.91
CA ILE A 179 11.30 19.78 5.85
C ILE A 179 9.93 19.48 5.26
N ALA A 180 9.51 18.22 5.33
CA ALA A 180 8.17 17.84 4.94
C ALA A 180 7.11 18.44 5.87
N VAL A 181 5.93 18.79 5.33
CA VAL A 181 4.84 19.45 6.07
C VAL A 181 4.43 18.65 7.30
N GLY A 182 4.34 17.33 7.23
CA GLY A 182 3.98 16.50 8.40
C GLY A 182 4.99 16.67 9.55
N ASN A 183 6.29 16.60 9.25
CA ASN A 183 7.33 16.80 10.25
C ASN A 183 7.38 18.27 10.75
N CYS A 184 7.06 19.22 9.88
CA CYS A 184 6.93 20.64 10.27
C CYS A 184 5.81 20.82 11.31
N LEU A 185 4.64 20.21 11.08
CA LEU A 185 3.52 20.27 12.01
C LEU A 185 3.82 19.58 13.36
N ASP A 186 4.50 18.43 13.31
CA ASP A 186 4.95 17.74 14.54
C ASP A 186 5.88 18.61 15.38
N ARG A 187 6.84 19.28 14.73
CA ARG A 187 7.75 20.22 15.42
C ARG A 187 7.01 21.43 15.99
N PHE A 188 6.07 21.96 15.23
CA PHE A 188 5.26 23.10 15.72
C PHE A 188 4.43 22.70 16.94
N GLY A 189 3.79 21.51 16.93
CA GLY A 189 3.03 21.01 18.05
C GLY A 189 3.87 20.65 19.29
N THR A 190 5.18 20.45 19.13
CA THR A 190 6.08 20.13 20.27
C THR A 190 6.59 21.39 20.98
N ILE A 191 6.41 22.58 20.39
CA ILE A 191 6.83 23.86 20.97
C ILE A 191 5.78 24.41 21.97
N GLN A 192 4.57 23.84 22.00
CA GLN A 192 3.50 24.14 22.95
C GLN A 192 3.53 23.20 24.15
#